data_365d46f857ea58e480c33a6b36892e75
#
_entry.id   365d46f857ea58e480c33a6b36892e75
#
_cell.length_a   1.000
_cell.length_b   1.000
_cell.length_c   1.000
_cell.angle_alpha   90.00
_cell.angle_beta   90.00
_cell.angle_gamma   90.00
#
_symmetry.space_group_name_H-M   'P 1'
#
loop_
_entity.id
_entity.type
_entity.pdbx_description
1 polymer ?
#
loop_
_entity_poly.entity_id
_entity_poly.type
_entity_poly.pdbx_seq_one_letter_code
_entity_poly.pdbx_strand_id
1 'polypeptide(L)' 'MIAGYLAMRIEGGHLDYSIVYRKNYRQFKETVDDILIVDGYQDLIQPDPNEL' A
#
# COMPACT_ATOMS: atom_id res chain seq x y z
N MET A 1 -10.93 -9.65 -2.00
CA MET A 1 -9.66 -9.49 -2.70
C MET A 1 -8.60 -8.94 -1.74
N ILE A 2 -7.40 -9.49 -1.78
CA ILE A 2 -6.37 -9.17 -0.79
C ILE A 2 -5.87 -7.72 -0.89
N ALA A 3 -5.81 -7.16 -2.09
CA ALA A 3 -5.35 -5.77 -2.25
C ALA A 3 -6.27 -4.79 -1.52
N GLY A 4 -7.57 -5.01 -1.60
CA GLY A 4 -8.53 -4.18 -0.88
C GLY A 4 -8.37 -4.28 0.62
N TYR A 5 -8.10 -5.49 1.11
CA TYR A 5 -7.86 -5.70 2.53
C TYR A 5 -6.58 -4.97 2.97
N LEU A 6 -5.51 -5.10 2.18
CA LEU A 6 -4.25 -4.42 2.51
C LEU A 6 -4.44 -2.91 2.57
N ALA A 7 -5.14 -2.35 1.57
CA ALA A 7 -5.38 -0.91 1.54
C ALA A 7 -6.17 -0.45 2.76
N MET A 8 -7.20 -1.20 3.14
CA MET A 8 -8.00 -0.88 4.31
C MET A 8 -7.17 -0.86 5.58
N ARG A 9 -6.28 -1.84 5.74
CA ARG A 9 -5.44 -1.92 6.93
C ARG A 9 -4.42 -0.77 6.96
N ILE A 10 -3.89 -0.40 5.80
CA ILE A 10 -2.96 0.72 5.71
C ILE A 10 -3.68 2.03 6.06
N GLU A 11 -4.87 2.24 5.51
CA GLU A 11 -5.65 3.45 5.80
C GLU A 11 -6.00 3.56 7.27
N GLY A 12 -6.26 2.43 7.90
CA GLY A 12 -6.60 2.40 9.32
C GLY A 12 -5.41 2.50 10.26
N GLY A 13 -4.19 2.53 9.73
CA GLY A 13 -3.00 2.60 10.56
C GLY A 13 -2.57 1.28 11.18
N HIS A 14 -3.13 0.17 10.70
CA HIS A 14 -2.82 -1.16 11.23
C HIS A 14 -1.69 -1.86 10.50
N LEU A 15 -1.35 -1.39 9.30
CA LEU A 15 -0.23 -1.89 8.52
C LEU A 15 0.56 -0.71 8.00
N ASP A 16 1.90 -0.85 7.95
CA ASP A 16 2.72 0.15 7.32
C ASP A 16 2.66 -0.01 5.80
N TYR A 17 2.64 1.10 5.07
CA TYR A 17 2.57 1.06 3.62
C TYR A 17 3.73 0.25 3.00
N SER A 18 4.88 0.23 3.65
CA SER A 18 6.06 -0.46 3.13
C SER A 18 5.83 -1.95 2.88
N ILE A 19 4.73 -2.52 3.39
CA ILE A 19 4.42 -3.92 3.16
C ILE A 19 4.28 -4.23 1.66
N VAL A 20 3.89 -3.23 0.84
CA VAL A 20 3.73 -3.44 -0.60
C VAL A 20 5.06 -3.67 -1.32
N TYR A 21 6.18 -3.39 -0.65
CA TYR A 21 7.50 -3.65 -1.22
C TYR A 21 8.03 -5.02 -0.87
N ARG A 22 7.33 -5.78 -0.04
CA ARG A 22 7.72 -7.13 0.30
C ARG A 22 7.43 -8.07 -0.86
N LYS A 23 8.27 -9.09 -1.00
CA LYS A 23 8.19 -10.04 -2.11
C LYS A 23 6.79 -10.61 -2.29
N ASN A 24 6.11 -10.98 -1.19
CA ASN A 24 4.81 -11.63 -1.27
C ASN A 24 3.66 -10.70 -1.60
N TYR A 25 3.86 -9.39 -1.45
CA TYR A 25 2.79 -8.41 -1.63
C TYR A 25 3.05 -7.43 -2.76
N ARG A 26 4.23 -7.51 -3.38
CA ARG A 26 4.60 -6.56 -4.43
C ARG A 26 3.61 -6.57 -5.59
N GLN A 27 3.04 -7.71 -5.90
CA GLN A 27 2.09 -7.83 -6.99
C GLN A 27 0.81 -7.02 -6.76
N PHE A 28 0.54 -6.64 -5.52
CA PHE A 28 -0.67 -5.88 -5.17
C PHE A 28 -0.42 -4.38 -5.08
N LYS A 29 0.83 -3.94 -5.23
CA LYS A 29 1.19 -2.54 -5.00
C LYS A 29 0.36 -1.57 -5.85
N GLU A 30 0.26 -1.86 -7.15
CA GLU A 30 -0.45 -0.95 -8.06
C GLU A 30 -1.91 -0.79 -7.65
N THR A 31 -2.57 -1.90 -7.34
CA THR A 31 -3.97 -1.86 -6.93
C THR A 31 -4.15 -1.16 -5.58
N VAL A 32 -3.24 -1.44 -4.63
CA VAL A 32 -3.27 -0.77 -3.33
C VAL A 32 -3.11 0.73 -3.51
N ASP A 33 -2.16 1.16 -4.34
CA ASP A 33 -1.94 2.57 -4.61
C ASP A 33 -3.18 3.24 -5.19
N ASP A 34 -3.83 2.57 -6.15
CA ASP A 34 -5.04 3.11 -6.76
C ASP A 34 -6.14 3.31 -5.72
N ILE A 35 -6.32 2.34 -4.83
CA ILE A 35 -7.33 2.43 -3.79
C ILE A 35 -7.02 3.59 -2.83
N LEU A 36 -5.76 3.72 -2.43
CA LEU A 36 -5.35 4.81 -1.52
C LEU A 36 -5.61 6.17 -2.15
N ILE A 37 -5.31 6.31 -3.45
CA ILE A 37 -5.53 7.56 -4.16
C ILE A 37 -7.02 7.90 -4.22
N VAL A 38 -7.84 6.93 -4.59
CA VAL A 38 -9.28 7.13 -4.70
C VAL A 38 -9.89 7.49 -3.35
N ASP A 39 -9.39 6.90 -2.28
CA ASP A 39 -9.92 7.12 -0.94
C ASP A 39 -9.35 8.37 -0.26
N GLY A 40 -8.43 9.08 -0.91
CA GLY A 40 -7.86 10.30 -0.35
C GLY A 40 -6.68 10.09 0.57
N TYR A 41 -6.05 8.93 0.50
CA TYR A 41 -4.89 8.59 1.34
C TYR A 41 -3.59 8.57 0.54
N GLN A 42 -3.52 9.34 -0.54
CA GLN A 42 -2.34 9.38 -1.39
C GLN A 42 -1.06 9.73 -0.62
N ASP A 43 -1.18 10.51 0.43
CA ASP A 43 -0.02 10.90 1.26
C ASP A 43 0.61 9.74 2.01
N LEU A 44 -0.06 8.60 2.09
CA LEU A 44 0.51 7.41 2.71
C LEU A 44 1.44 6.64 1.78
N ILE A 45 1.39 6.91 0.48
CA ILE A 45 2.25 6.25 -0.49
C ILE A 45 3.69 6.73 -0.31
N GLN A 46 4.61 5.77 -0.13
CA GLN A 46 6.02 6.05 0.15
C GLN A 46 6.91 5.40 -0.91
N PRO A 47 8.09 5.98 -1.17
CA PRO A 47 9.02 5.34 -2.09
C PRO A 47 9.61 4.07 -1.49
N ASP A 48 10.15 3.21 -2.35
CA ASP A 48 10.79 1.97 -1.92
C ASP A 48 12.02 2.31 -1.07
N PRO A 49 12.07 1.86 0.18
CA PRO A 49 13.20 2.17 1.06
C PRO A 49 14.51 1.54 0.57
N ASN A 50 14.43 0.58 -0.34
CA ASN A 50 15.62 -0.07 -0.88
C ASN A 50 16.15 0.57 -2.15
N GLU A 51 15.54 1.64 -2.63
CA GLU A 51 15.94 2.31 -3.86
C GLU A 51 16.87 3.49 -3.65
N LEU A 52 17.35 3.69 -2.47
CA LEU A 52 18.24 4.82 -2.17
C LEU A 52 19.70 4.54 -2.51
#